data_890da6fc86077f30196fb209f7c89a18
#
_entry.id   890da6fc86077f30196fb209f7c89a18
#
_cell.length_a   1.000
_cell.length_b   1.000
_cell.length_c   1.000
_cell.angle_alpha   90.00
_cell.angle_beta   90.00
_cell.angle_gamma   90.00
#
_symmetry.space_group_name_H-M   'P 1'
#
loop_
_entity.id
_entity.type
_entity.pdbx_description
1 polymer ?
#
loop_
_entity_poly.entity_id
_entity_poly.type
_entity_poly.pdbx_seq_one_letter_code
_entity_poly.pdbx_strand_id
1 'polypeptide(L)'
;YCCMTPYDAKFTGLHILFDKENVPDTIGEWVSKQGLKQLRIAETEKYAHVTFFLNGGREEKFDGEERILVASPKVATYDLQPEMSAPEVAEKLVAALGEKKFDFICLNFANGDMVGHTGVYEAIVKAVKAVDKCVSEVVEAARANGYEVVMIADHGNADNAVNADGTPNTAHSLNPVPIVVVSDRVKSVRSGILADVAP
;
A
#
# COMPACT_ATOMS: atom_id res chain seq x y z
N TYR A 1 -0.50 -28.37 -20.08
CA TYR A 1 -0.96 -27.63 -18.92
C TYR A 1 -1.42 -26.23 -19.38
N CYS A 2 -2.58 -25.76 -18.93
CA CYS A 2 -3.13 -24.48 -19.32
C CYS A 2 -3.24 -23.57 -18.08
N CYS A 3 -2.70 -22.36 -18.16
CA CYS A 3 -2.74 -21.35 -17.12
C CYS A 3 -3.56 -20.14 -17.57
N MET A 4 -4.23 -19.50 -16.62
CA MET A 4 -4.99 -18.27 -16.89
C MET A 4 -4.07 -17.13 -17.33
N THR A 5 -2.94 -16.97 -16.62
CA THR A 5 -1.94 -15.92 -16.86
C THR A 5 -0.54 -16.49 -16.71
N PRO A 6 0.52 -15.84 -17.20
CA PRO A 6 1.90 -16.23 -16.90
C PRO A 6 2.22 -15.91 -15.43
N TYR A 7 2.54 -16.91 -14.62
CA TYR A 7 2.85 -16.76 -13.20
C TYR A 7 4.35 -16.58 -12.92
N ASP A 8 5.20 -17.23 -13.72
CA ASP A 8 6.66 -17.12 -13.58
C ASP A 8 7.29 -17.38 -14.96
N ALA A 9 8.22 -16.52 -15.36
CA ALA A 9 8.95 -16.62 -16.64
C ALA A 9 9.78 -17.92 -16.78
N LYS A 10 10.07 -18.60 -15.66
CA LYS A 10 10.78 -19.89 -15.65
C LYS A 10 9.90 -21.07 -16.04
N PHE A 11 8.59 -20.92 -16.00
CA PHE A 11 7.67 -21.97 -16.40
C PHE A 11 7.58 -22.03 -17.92
N THR A 12 8.08 -23.09 -18.51
CA THR A 12 8.08 -23.31 -19.95
C THR A 12 7.07 -24.42 -20.36
N GLY A 13 6.62 -24.43 -21.61
CA GLY A 13 5.72 -25.43 -22.13
C GLY A 13 4.28 -25.31 -21.63
N LEU A 14 3.88 -24.16 -21.15
CA LEU A 14 2.53 -23.85 -20.73
C LEU A 14 1.73 -23.17 -21.85
N HIS A 15 0.42 -23.46 -21.90
CA HIS A 15 -0.52 -22.66 -22.67
C HIS A 15 -1.08 -21.55 -21.78
N ILE A 16 -0.89 -20.30 -22.17
CA ILE A 16 -1.37 -19.12 -21.47
C ILE A 16 -2.63 -18.64 -22.19
N LEU A 17 -3.73 -18.44 -21.45
CA LEU A 17 -4.99 -17.96 -22.01
C LEU A 17 -5.00 -16.43 -22.16
N PHE A 18 -4.44 -15.73 -21.19
CA PHE A 18 -4.32 -14.27 -21.18
C PHE A 18 -2.86 -13.89 -20.92
N ASP A 19 -2.22 -13.35 -21.95
CA ASP A 19 -0.85 -12.84 -21.81
C ASP A 19 -0.80 -11.65 -20.86
N LYS A 20 0.39 -11.40 -20.34
CA LYS A 20 0.66 -10.25 -19.50
C LYS A 20 0.68 -9.00 -20.36
N GLU A 21 -0.26 -8.12 -20.11
CA GLU A 21 -0.24 -6.76 -20.65
C GLU A 21 0.24 -5.80 -19.56
N ASN A 22 1.29 -5.04 -19.87
CA ASN A 22 1.70 -3.95 -18.99
C ASN A 22 0.79 -2.74 -19.23
N VAL A 23 0.31 -2.14 -18.15
CA VAL A 23 -0.49 -0.92 -18.23
C VAL A 23 0.46 0.27 -18.39
N PRO A 24 0.39 1.01 -19.52
CA PRO A 24 1.20 2.21 -19.71
C PRO A 24 0.64 3.41 -18.94
N ASP A 25 1.42 4.48 -18.91
CA ASP A 25 1.05 5.78 -18.34
C ASP A 25 0.64 5.73 -16.86
N THR A 26 1.27 4.82 -16.11
CA THR A 26 1.10 4.76 -14.66
C THR A 26 1.69 6.00 -13.99
N ILE A 27 1.25 6.31 -12.76
CA ILE A 27 1.78 7.45 -12.01
C ILE A 27 3.31 7.38 -11.86
N GLY A 28 3.86 6.17 -11.66
CA GLY A 28 5.32 5.98 -11.57
C GLY A 28 6.06 6.30 -12.86
N GLU A 29 5.49 5.90 -13.99
CA GLU A 29 6.02 6.21 -15.31
C GLU A 29 5.95 7.71 -15.60
N TRP A 30 4.83 8.34 -15.24
CA TRP A 30 4.62 9.76 -15.46
C TRP A 30 5.60 10.62 -14.64
N VAL A 31 5.78 10.32 -13.35
CA VAL A 31 6.77 10.96 -12.46
C VAL A 31 8.18 10.82 -13.05
N SER A 32 8.55 9.64 -13.52
CA SER A 32 9.83 9.38 -14.18
C SER A 32 10.01 10.21 -15.48
N LYS A 33 8.99 10.27 -16.33
CA LYS A 33 9.01 11.09 -17.58
C LYS A 33 9.23 12.58 -17.30
N GLN A 34 8.86 13.07 -16.10
CA GLN A 34 9.13 14.44 -15.67
C GLN A 34 10.53 14.64 -15.08
N GLY A 35 11.35 13.59 -15.00
CA GLY A 35 12.68 13.64 -14.38
C GLY A 35 12.63 13.76 -12.85
N LEU A 36 11.48 13.48 -12.23
CA LEU A 36 11.25 13.55 -10.80
C LEU A 36 11.68 12.25 -10.11
N LYS A 37 11.98 12.35 -8.82
CA LYS A 37 12.41 11.21 -7.99
C LYS A 37 11.25 10.67 -7.18
N GLN A 38 11.19 9.35 -7.05
CA GLN A 38 10.11 8.67 -6.34
C GLN A 38 10.60 7.55 -5.44
N LEU A 39 9.90 7.35 -4.33
CA LEU A 39 10.14 6.27 -3.37
C LEU A 39 8.91 5.38 -3.26
N ARG A 40 9.15 4.06 -3.24
CA ARG A 40 8.18 3.03 -2.89
C ARG A 40 8.61 2.38 -1.59
N ILE A 41 7.73 2.29 -0.62
CA ILE A 41 8.04 1.67 0.66
C ILE A 41 6.87 0.85 1.19
N ALA A 42 7.14 -0.38 1.56
CA ALA A 42 6.19 -1.27 2.23
C ALA A 42 6.93 -2.43 2.90
N GLU A 43 6.24 -3.16 3.75
CA GLU A 43 6.70 -4.46 4.21
C GLU A 43 6.38 -5.56 3.18
N THR A 44 6.97 -6.77 3.34
CA THR A 44 6.96 -7.87 2.37
C THR A 44 5.58 -8.15 1.77
N GLU A 45 4.55 -8.23 2.61
CA GLU A 45 3.18 -8.61 2.18
C GLU A 45 2.54 -7.60 1.20
N LYS A 46 2.96 -6.37 1.23
CA LYS A 46 2.41 -5.29 0.38
C LYS A 46 3.45 -4.64 -0.53
N TYR A 47 4.66 -5.19 -0.58
CA TYR A 47 5.70 -4.64 -1.43
C TYR A 47 5.34 -4.66 -2.92
N ALA A 48 4.79 -5.76 -3.41
CA ALA A 48 4.34 -5.86 -4.80
C ALA A 48 3.23 -4.85 -5.14
N HIS A 49 2.39 -4.48 -4.16
CA HIS A 49 1.30 -3.52 -4.36
C HIS A 49 1.83 -2.11 -4.67
N VAL A 50 2.89 -1.68 -3.99
CA VAL A 50 3.50 -0.37 -4.22
C VAL A 50 4.59 -0.37 -5.31
N THR A 51 4.94 -1.53 -5.86
CA THR A 51 5.97 -1.69 -6.91
C THR A 51 5.37 -2.27 -8.17
N PHE A 52 5.34 -3.58 -8.31
CA PHE A 52 4.89 -4.30 -9.50
C PHE A 52 3.49 -3.89 -9.97
N PHE A 53 2.49 -3.93 -9.07
CA PHE A 53 1.11 -3.58 -9.44
C PHE A 53 0.94 -2.09 -9.72
N LEU A 54 1.52 -1.22 -8.89
CA LEU A 54 1.45 0.22 -9.10
C LEU A 54 2.18 0.66 -10.39
N ASN A 55 3.20 -0.10 -10.82
CA ASN A 55 3.92 0.10 -12.07
C ASN A 55 3.26 -0.61 -13.27
N GLY A 56 1.99 -1.02 -13.16
CA GLY A 56 1.23 -1.59 -14.27
C GLY A 56 1.70 -2.98 -14.69
N GLY A 57 2.28 -3.76 -13.78
CA GLY A 57 2.81 -5.10 -14.05
C GLY A 57 4.29 -5.12 -14.45
N ARG A 58 5.00 -4.02 -14.30
CA ARG A 58 6.44 -3.90 -14.57
C ARG A 58 7.27 -4.19 -13.32
N GLU A 59 8.24 -5.11 -13.44
CA GLU A 59 9.18 -5.43 -12.35
C GLU A 59 10.31 -4.40 -12.25
N GLU A 60 10.83 -3.95 -13.38
CA GLU A 60 11.94 -3.01 -13.41
C GLU A 60 11.53 -1.65 -12.88
N LYS A 61 12.44 -1.02 -12.16
CA LYS A 61 12.27 0.35 -11.68
C LYS A 61 12.19 1.32 -12.85
N PHE A 62 11.41 2.36 -12.67
CA PHE A 62 11.51 3.55 -13.52
C PHE A 62 12.75 4.38 -13.15
N ASP A 63 13.20 5.22 -14.07
CA ASP A 63 14.27 6.18 -13.78
C ASP A 63 13.83 7.10 -12.61
N GLY A 64 14.71 7.29 -11.63
CA GLY A 64 14.41 8.05 -10.42
C GLY A 64 13.60 7.29 -9.36
N GLU A 65 13.25 6.01 -9.59
CA GLU A 65 12.52 5.18 -8.62
C GLU A 65 13.47 4.48 -7.65
N GLU A 66 13.26 4.68 -6.36
CA GLU A 66 13.89 3.94 -5.28
C GLU A 66 12.87 3.12 -4.51
N ARG A 67 13.31 2.02 -3.91
CA ARG A 67 12.46 1.08 -3.20
C ARG A 67 13.06 0.71 -1.85
N ILE A 68 12.24 0.76 -0.81
CA ILE A 68 12.57 0.27 0.53
C ILE A 68 11.62 -0.89 0.84
N LEU A 69 12.20 -2.08 0.99
CA LEU A 69 11.50 -3.26 1.48
C LEU A 69 11.84 -3.47 2.95
N VAL A 70 10.80 -3.58 3.78
CA VAL A 70 10.91 -4.01 5.17
C VAL A 70 10.42 -5.45 5.27
N ALA A 71 11.16 -6.31 5.97
CA ALA A 71 10.72 -7.70 6.13
C ALA A 71 9.49 -7.77 7.05
N SER A 72 8.44 -8.46 6.62
CA SER A 72 7.31 -8.78 7.49
C SER A 72 7.73 -9.76 8.59
N PRO A 73 7.10 -9.74 9.77
CA PRO A 73 7.44 -10.63 10.86
C PRO A 73 7.20 -12.10 10.48
N LYS A 74 8.11 -12.99 10.92
CA LYS A 74 8.03 -14.43 10.67
C LYS A 74 7.17 -15.11 11.72
N VAL A 75 5.85 -14.89 11.68
CA VAL A 75 4.85 -15.50 12.55
C VAL A 75 3.93 -16.42 11.75
N ALA A 76 3.25 -17.34 12.41
CA ALA A 76 2.33 -18.26 11.73
C ALA A 76 1.11 -17.52 11.17
N THR A 77 0.57 -16.57 11.92
CA THR A 77 -0.53 -15.68 11.55
C THR A 77 -0.30 -14.32 12.18
N TYR A 78 -0.77 -13.25 11.52
CA TYR A 78 -0.45 -11.88 11.95
C TYR A 78 -1.22 -11.36 13.16
N ASP A 79 -2.22 -12.11 13.64
CA ASP A 79 -2.84 -11.86 14.96
C ASP A 79 -1.88 -12.05 16.13
N LEU A 80 -0.81 -12.83 15.94
CA LEU A 80 0.26 -13.04 16.93
C LEU A 80 1.20 -11.82 17.04
N GLN A 81 1.25 -10.98 16.01
CA GLN A 81 2.03 -9.73 15.99
C GLN A 81 1.29 -8.66 15.15
N PRO A 82 0.20 -8.07 15.70
CA PRO A 82 -0.68 -7.18 14.94
C PRO A 82 -0.02 -5.88 14.45
N GLU A 83 1.00 -5.39 15.13
CA GLU A 83 1.79 -4.23 14.71
C GLU A 83 2.61 -4.52 13.45
N MET A 84 2.82 -5.80 13.14
CA MET A 84 3.61 -6.25 12.00
C MET A 84 4.95 -5.49 11.92
N SER A 85 5.32 -4.96 10.76
CA SER A 85 6.52 -4.13 10.61
C SER A 85 6.20 -2.64 10.41
N ALA A 86 4.97 -2.20 10.71
CA ALA A 86 4.57 -0.81 10.53
C ALA A 86 5.49 0.20 11.25
N PRO A 87 5.97 -0.04 12.49
CA PRO A 87 6.90 0.87 13.15
C PRO A 87 8.22 1.05 12.39
N GLU A 88 8.82 -0.03 11.88
CA GLU A 88 10.06 0.04 11.11
C GLU A 88 9.85 0.72 9.75
N VAL A 89 8.70 0.46 9.10
CA VAL A 89 8.31 1.14 7.86
C VAL A 89 8.19 2.65 8.10
N ALA A 90 7.51 3.07 9.17
CA ALA A 90 7.36 4.47 9.54
C ALA A 90 8.72 5.13 9.85
N GLU A 91 9.58 4.49 10.64
CA GLU A 91 10.91 4.99 10.97
C GLU A 91 11.75 5.25 9.71
N LYS A 92 11.80 4.28 8.78
CA LYS A 92 12.55 4.42 7.52
C LYS A 92 11.97 5.52 6.62
N LEU A 93 10.64 5.65 6.60
CA LEU A 93 10.01 6.71 5.83
C LEU A 93 10.27 8.09 6.43
N VAL A 94 10.18 8.24 7.74
CA VAL A 94 10.50 9.50 8.43
C VAL A 94 11.93 9.94 8.14
N ALA A 95 12.89 9.00 8.15
CA ALA A 95 14.26 9.28 7.75
C ALA A 95 14.36 9.74 6.28
N ALA A 96 13.71 9.05 5.35
CA ALA A 96 13.71 9.41 3.93
C ALA A 96 13.04 10.76 3.65
N LEU A 97 11.97 11.11 4.37
CA LEU A 97 11.33 12.43 4.29
C LEU A 97 12.29 13.56 4.69
N GLY A 98 13.12 13.32 5.73
CA GLY A 98 14.14 14.27 6.18
C GLY A 98 15.24 14.57 5.15
N GLU A 99 15.51 13.63 4.25
CA GLU A 99 16.47 13.81 3.16
C GLU A 99 15.98 14.80 2.07
N LYS A 100 14.66 15.04 1.97
CA LYS A 100 14.03 15.89 0.95
C LYS A 100 14.44 15.54 -0.49
N LYS A 101 14.68 14.27 -0.73
CA LYS A 101 15.22 13.76 -2.00
C LYS A 101 14.13 13.43 -3.02
N PHE A 102 12.94 13.06 -2.54
CA PHE A 102 11.87 12.53 -3.36
C PHE A 102 10.76 13.56 -3.61
N ASP A 103 10.23 13.56 -4.82
CA ASP A 103 9.08 14.39 -5.22
C ASP A 103 7.76 13.63 -5.02
N PHE A 104 7.79 12.30 -5.12
CA PHE A 104 6.64 11.43 -4.91
C PHE A 104 7.02 10.24 -4.03
N ILE A 105 6.18 9.90 -3.06
CA ILE A 105 6.37 8.75 -2.17
C ILE A 105 5.07 7.96 -2.11
N CYS A 106 5.16 6.65 -2.33
CA CYS A 106 4.05 5.71 -2.12
C CYS A 106 4.41 4.74 -0.99
N LEU A 107 3.60 4.80 0.06
CA LEU A 107 3.68 3.96 1.25
C LEU A 107 2.46 3.05 1.32
N ASN A 108 2.62 1.81 1.75
CA ASN A 108 1.52 0.95 2.20
C ASN A 108 1.81 0.37 3.58
N PHE A 109 0.82 0.48 4.48
CA PHE A 109 0.78 -0.26 5.74
C PHE A 109 -0.12 -1.49 5.58
N ALA A 110 0.44 -2.68 5.77
CA ALA A 110 -0.23 -3.96 5.50
C ALA A 110 -1.25 -4.38 6.58
N ASN A 111 -1.18 -3.80 7.75
CA ASN A 111 -1.80 -4.30 8.98
C ASN A 111 -3.32 -4.48 8.90
N GLY A 112 -4.04 -3.47 8.39
CA GLY A 112 -5.51 -3.49 8.32
C GLY A 112 -6.04 -4.68 7.52
N ASP A 113 -5.38 -4.99 6.41
CA ASP A 113 -5.72 -6.12 5.56
C ASP A 113 -5.21 -7.44 6.12
N MET A 114 -3.92 -7.55 6.39
CA MET A 114 -3.29 -8.82 6.77
C MET A 114 -3.78 -9.35 8.12
N VAL A 115 -3.95 -8.49 9.11
CA VAL A 115 -4.54 -8.86 10.41
C VAL A 115 -6.05 -9.03 10.30
N GLY A 116 -6.71 -8.23 9.45
CA GLY A 116 -8.14 -8.38 9.16
C GLY A 116 -8.50 -9.79 8.68
N HIS A 117 -7.69 -10.38 7.81
CA HIS A 117 -7.88 -11.75 7.31
C HIS A 117 -7.82 -12.82 8.40
N THR A 118 -7.28 -12.54 9.57
CA THR A 118 -7.25 -13.51 10.68
C THR A 118 -8.60 -13.66 11.38
N GLY A 119 -9.48 -12.64 11.28
CA GLY A 119 -10.77 -12.61 11.97
C GLY A 119 -10.67 -12.47 13.49
N VAL A 120 -9.49 -12.21 14.05
CA VAL A 120 -9.26 -12.01 15.48
C VAL A 120 -9.47 -10.54 15.84
N TYR A 121 -10.67 -10.20 16.30
CA TYR A 121 -11.11 -8.81 16.53
C TYR A 121 -10.13 -8.00 17.39
N GLU A 122 -9.66 -8.53 18.52
CA GLU A 122 -8.73 -7.84 19.41
C GLU A 122 -7.38 -7.56 18.74
N ALA A 123 -6.93 -8.44 17.85
CA ALA A 123 -5.72 -8.23 17.06
C ALA A 123 -5.94 -7.14 16.00
N ILE A 124 -7.10 -7.14 15.34
CA ILE A 124 -7.47 -6.11 14.37
C ILE A 124 -7.47 -4.71 15.02
N VAL A 125 -8.05 -4.58 16.21
CA VAL A 125 -8.01 -3.32 16.98
C VAL A 125 -6.58 -2.87 17.29
N LYS A 126 -5.70 -3.79 17.67
CA LYS A 126 -4.28 -3.48 17.92
C LYS A 126 -3.57 -3.06 16.63
N ALA A 127 -3.84 -3.74 15.52
CA ALA A 127 -3.29 -3.44 14.20
C ALA A 127 -3.66 -2.02 13.76
N VAL A 128 -4.93 -1.65 13.84
CA VAL A 128 -5.42 -0.31 13.47
C VAL A 128 -4.79 0.77 14.36
N LYS A 129 -4.69 0.54 15.68
CA LYS A 129 -4.01 1.47 16.60
C LYS A 129 -2.52 1.65 16.28
N ALA A 130 -1.84 0.57 15.87
CA ALA A 130 -0.44 0.65 15.48
C ALA A 130 -0.28 1.48 14.18
N VAL A 131 -1.15 1.27 13.20
CA VAL A 131 -1.16 2.06 11.96
C VAL A 131 -1.48 3.52 12.25
N ASP A 132 -2.49 3.83 13.08
CA ASP A 132 -2.86 5.19 13.44
C ASP A 132 -1.67 5.96 14.03
N LYS A 133 -0.93 5.33 14.97
CA LYS A 133 0.29 5.90 15.51
C LYS A 133 1.36 6.16 14.44
N CYS A 134 1.64 5.17 13.61
CA CYS A 134 2.64 5.29 12.54
C CYS A 134 2.26 6.37 11.51
N VAL A 135 0.98 6.45 11.15
CA VAL A 135 0.45 7.49 10.25
C VAL A 135 0.65 8.87 10.86
N SER A 136 0.36 9.06 12.16
CA SER A 136 0.60 10.34 12.83
C SER A 136 2.07 10.77 12.71
N GLU A 137 3.02 9.87 13.02
CA GLU A 137 4.45 10.15 12.93
C GLU A 137 4.89 10.51 11.50
N VAL A 138 4.39 9.77 10.50
CA VAL A 138 4.69 10.00 9.08
C VAL A 138 4.10 11.34 8.60
N VAL A 139 2.85 11.64 8.95
CA VAL A 139 2.19 12.90 8.56
C VAL A 139 2.88 14.11 9.17
N GLU A 140 3.27 14.04 10.44
CA GLU A 140 4.02 15.09 11.10
C GLU A 140 5.37 15.35 10.42
N ALA A 141 6.12 14.28 10.12
CA ALA A 141 7.39 14.37 9.43
C ALA A 141 7.24 14.89 7.98
N ALA A 142 6.22 14.43 7.25
CA ALA A 142 5.93 14.88 5.89
C ALA A 142 5.67 16.40 5.87
N ARG A 143 4.78 16.89 6.74
CA ARG A 143 4.47 18.32 6.85
C ARG A 143 5.70 19.15 7.24
N ALA A 144 6.47 18.70 8.22
CA ALA A 144 7.69 19.39 8.65
C ALA A 144 8.73 19.51 7.53
N ASN A 145 8.69 18.60 6.54
CA ASN A 145 9.60 18.59 5.39
C ASN A 145 8.99 19.16 4.10
N GLY A 146 7.78 19.72 4.15
CA GLY A 146 7.14 20.42 3.04
C GLY A 146 6.37 19.50 2.07
N TYR A 147 6.09 18.26 2.46
CA TYR A 147 5.24 17.35 1.72
C TYR A 147 3.75 17.55 2.04
N GLU A 148 2.93 17.32 1.06
CA GLU A 148 1.49 17.12 1.24
C GLU A 148 1.20 15.63 1.29
N VAL A 149 0.16 15.22 2.02
CA VAL A 149 -0.18 13.81 2.20
C VAL A 149 -1.59 13.53 1.69
N VAL A 150 -1.72 12.50 0.88
CA VAL A 150 -2.99 11.87 0.53
C VAL A 150 -3.02 10.49 1.17
N MET A 151 -4.00 10.24 2.01
CA MET A 151 -4.22 8.97 2.69
C MET A 151 -5.51 8.34 2.19
N ILE A 152 -5.41 7.10 1.74
CA ILE A 152 -6.52 6.30 1.21
C ILE A 152 -6.41 4.86 1.71
N ALA A 153 -7.45 4.06 1.48
CA ALA A 153 -7.36 2.61 1.45
C ALA A 153 -7.79 2.10 0.08
N ASP A 154 -7.25 0.97 -0.35
CA ASP A 154 -7.57 0.32 -1.64
C ASP A 154 -8.87 -0.49 -1.56
N HIS A 155 -9.22 -0.98 -0.37
CA HIS A 155 -10.47 -1.69 -0.04
C HIS A 155 -10.70 -1.69 1.46
N GLY A 156 -11.89 -2.10 1.89
CA GLY A 156 -12.19 -2.37 3.29
C GLY A 156 -11.84 -3.81 3.68
N ASN A 157 -11.49 -4.01 4.96
CA ASN A 157 -11.27 -5.30 5.61
C ASN A 157 -11.48 -5.16 7.13
N ALA A 158 -10.55 -4.49 7.83
CA ALA A 158 -10.62 -4.26 9.28
C ALA A 158 -11.85 -3.46 9.74
N ASP A 159 -12.48 -2.71 8.86
CA ASP A 159 -13.71 -1.94 9.09
C ASP A 159 -14.96 -2.83 9.28
N ASN A 160 -14.90 -4.07 8.83
CA ASN A 160 -15.99 -5.05 8.91
C ASN A 160 -15.49 -6.40 9.45
N ALA A 161 -14.95 -6.39 10.67
CA ALA A 161 -14.30 -7.55 11.29
C ALA A 161 -15.29 -8.61 11.79
N VAL A 162 -16.58 -8.29 11.93
CA VAL A 162 -17.61 -9.17 12.49
C VAL A 162 -18.84 -9.14 11.59
N ASN A 163 -19.29 -10.33 11.19
CA ASN A 163 -20.53 -10.51 10.43
C ASN A 163 -21.79 -10.22 11.27
N ALA A 164 -22.91 -10.00 10.60
CA ALA A 164 -24.19 -9.72 11.28
C ALA A 164 -24.65 -10.85 12.25
N ASP A 165 -24.20 -12.08 12.03
CA ASP A 165 -24.48 -13.24 12.88
C ASP A 165 -23.49 -13.39 14.04
N GLY A 166 -22.53 -12.45 14.18
CA GLY A 166 -21.52 -12.46 15.23
C GLY A 166 -20.27 -13.32 14.92
N THR A 167 -20.21 -13.95 13.75
CA THR A 167 -19.02 -14.68 13.32
C THR A 167 -17.92 -13.75 12.81
N PRO A 168 -16.63 -14.14 12.90
CA PRO A 168 -15.54 -13.37 12.33
C PRO A 168 -15.71 -13.20 10.81
N ASN A 169 -15.50 -11.96 10.30
CA ASN A 169 -15.34 -11.73 8.89
C ASN A 169 -13.85 -11.69 8.55
N THR A 170 -13.43 -12.49 7.58
CA THR A 170 -12.04 -12.60 7.11
C THR A 170 -11.88 -12.16 5.65
N ALA A 171 -12.93 -11.59 5.06
CA ALA A 171 -12.96 -11.15 3.68
C ALA A 171 -12.92 -9.62 3.57
N HIS A 172 -12.55 -9.15 2.39
CA HIS A 172 -12.66 -7.72 2.08
C HIS A 172 -14.12 -7.26 2.14
N SER A 173 -14.34 -6.04 2.62
CA SER A 173 -15.65 -5.40 2.60
C SER A 173 -15.83 -4.55 1.35
N LEU A 174 -17.09 -4.30 0.98
CA LEU A 174 -17.46 -3.36 -0.07
C LEU A 174 -17.80 -1.98 0.49
N ASN A 175 -17.48 -1.71 1.75
CA ASN A 175 -17.71 -0.42 2.37
C ASN A 175 -16.88 0.67 1.67
N PRO A 176 -17.40 1.90 1.58
CA PRO A 176 -16.60 3.02 1.11
C PRO A 176 -15.37 3.22 1.99
N VAL A 177 -14.23 3.47 1.34
CA VAL A 177 -12.97 3.75 2.03
C VAL A 177 -12.76 5.26 2.19
N PRO A 178 -12.06 5.72 3.23
CA PRO A 178 -11.81 7.14 3.43
C PRO A 178 -10.77 7.66 2.43
N ILE A 179 -10.90 8.94 2.07
CA ILE A 179 -9.83 9.75 1.49
C ILE A 179 -9.60 10.96 2.38
N VAL A 180 -8.36 11.17 2.80
CA VAL A 180 -7.94 12.32 3.62
C VAL A 180 -6.77 13.01 2.93
N VAL A 181 -6.87 14.33 2.75
CA VAL A 181 -5.79 15.15 2.20
C VAL A 181 -5.29 16.10 3.26
N VAL A 182 -4.02 16.02 3.59
CA VAL A 182 -3.33 16.92 4.51
C VAL A 182 -2.52 17.91 3.69
N SER A 183 -3.09 19.10 3.49
CA SER A 183 -2.55 20.14 2.61
C SER A 183 -3.04 21.53 3.06
N ASP A 184 -2.18 22.53 2.94
CA ASP A 184 -2.58 23.92 3.16
C ASP A 184 -3.28 24.54 1.93
N ARG A 185 -3.15 23.90 0.77
CA ARG A 185 -3.71 24.35 -0.52
C ARG A 185 -5.09 23.77 -0.81
N VAL A 186 -5.30 22.50 -0.48
CA VAL A 186 -6.57 21.79 -0.75
C VAL A 186 -7.57 22.13 0.36
N LYS A 187 -8.73 22.67 -0.02
CA LYS A 187 -9.78 23.08 0.93
C LYS A 187 -10.91 22.05 1.07
N SER A 188 -11.11 21.22 0.05
CA SER A 188 -12.12 20.17 0.05
C SER A 188 -11.77 19.10 -0.96
N VAL A 189 -12.24 17.88 -0.73
CA VAL A 189 -12.20 16.76 -1.66
C VAL A 189 -13.63 16.29 -1.93
N ARG A 190 -13.87 15.76 -3.13
CA ARG A 190 -15.14 15.15 -3.50
C ARG A 190 -15.07 13.65 -3.29
N SER A 191 -16.20 13.04 -2.98
CA SER A 191 -16.33 11.59 -3.05
C SER A 191 -16.26 11.13 -4.50
N GLY A 192 -15.71 9.95 -4.72
CA GLY A 192 -15.53 9.34 -6.03
C GLY A 192 -15.22 7.85 -5.90
N ILE A 193 -14.51 7.32 -6.86
CA ILE A 193 -14.00 5.95 -6.87
C ILE A 193 -12.46 5.96 -6.83
N LEU A 194 -11.84 4.82 -6.59
CA LEU A 194 -10.37 4.72 -6.53
C LEU A 194 -9.70 5.21 -7.83
N ALA A 195 -10.34 5.03 -8.97
CA ALA A 195 -9.84 5.52 -10.26
C ALA A 195 -9.78 7.05 -10.37
N ASP A 196 -10.43 7.79 -9.49
CA ASP A 196 -10.42 9.26 -9.48
C ASP A 196 -9.26 9.86 -8.67
N VAL A 197 -8.42 9.01 -8.04
CA VAL A 197 -7.36 9.48 -7.12
C VAL A 197 -6.14 9.99 -7.86
N ALA A 198 -5.81 9.43 -9.02
CA ALA A 198 -4.54 9.66 -9.70
C ALA A 198 -4.61 10.22 -11.14
N PRO A 199 -5.75 10.53 -11.74
CA PRO A 199 -5.79 11.17 -13.06
C PRO A 199 -5.50 12.67 -13.04
#